data_a8a7598aa0b8336efdab8bef951a1aa6
#
_entry.id   a8a7598aa0b8336efdab8bef951a1aa6
#
_cell.length_a   1.000
_cell.length_b   1.000
_cell.length_c   1.000
_cell.angle_alpha   90.00
_cell.angle_beta   90.00
_cell.angle_gamma   90.00
#
_symmetry.space_group_name_H-M   'P 1'
#
loop_
_entity.id
_entity.type
_entity.pdbx_description
1 polymer ?
#
loop_
_entity_poly.entity_id
_entity_poly.type
_entity_poly.pdbx_seq_one_letter_code
_entity_poly.pdbx_strand_id
1 'polypeptide(L)'
;MLYVIKKDGTREEFNPQKIVAAVNKSAERILYTFSDEEKDFICRFAQEHADSLGKNEIEIQEMHNIVEGALERVNPAVAKSYRDYRNYKLDFIHMMDDVYTKSQDDPLYR
;
A
#
# COMPACT_ATOMS: atom_id res chain seq x y z
N MET A 1 -20.89 -3.04 3.09
CA MET A 1 -19.70 -3.23 2.25
C MET A 1 -18.78 -2.01 2.36
N LEU A 2 -17.51 -2.24 2.48
CA LEU A 2 -16.54 -1.16 2.68
C LEU A 2 -15.89 -0.76 1.36
N TYR A 3 -15.76 0.54 1.15
CA TYR A 3 -15.10 1.11 -0.01
C TYR A 3 -13.89 1.93 0.41
N VAL A 4 -12.87 1.94 -0.44
CA VAL A 4 -11.67 2.76 -0.25
C VAL A 4 -11.75 3.92 -1.23
N ILE A 5 -11.57 5.14 -0.72
CA ILE A 5 -11.57 6.36 -1.53
C ILE A 5 -10.14 6.66 -1.92
N LYS A 6 -9.87 6.63 -3.22
CA LYS A 6 -8.55 6.92 -3.76
C LYS A 6 -8.29 8.43 -3.80
N LYS A 7 -7.04 8.80 -4.03
CA LYS A 7 -6.65 10.22 -4.08
C LYS A 7 -7.37 11.00 -5.18
N ASP A 8 -7.73 10.33 -6.26
CA ASP A 8 -8.45 10.97 -7.35
C ASP A 8 -9.97 11.05 -7.10
N GLY A 9 -10.42 10.60 -5.93
CA GLY A 9 -11.83 10.64 -5.57
C GLY A 9 -12.63 9.42 -5.98
N THR A 10 -12.03 8.48 -6.71
CA THR A 10 -12.75 7.26 -7.11
C THR A 10 -12.87 6.30 -5.93
N ARG A 11 -13.93 5.50 -5.97
CA ARG A 11 -14.20 4.49 -4.96
C ARG A 11 -13.83 3.12 -5.50
N GLU A 12 -13.22 2.32 -4.64
CA GLU A 12 -12.91 0.94 -4.97
C GLU A 12 -13.32 0.05 -3.80
N GLU A 13 -13.93 -1.08 -4.11
CA GLU A 13 -14.33 -2.02 -3.08
C GLU A 13 -13.11 -2.51 -2.30
N PHE A 14 -13.24 -2.55 -0.98
CA PHE A 14 -12.18 -3.09 -0.12
C PHE A 14 -11.90 -4.54 -0.49
N ASN A 15 -10.62 -4.84 -0.73
CA ASN A 15 -10.19 -6.17 -1.12
C ASN A 15 -8.92 -6.54 -0.37
N PRO A 16 -8.99 -7.46 0.61
CA PRO A 16 -7.80 -7.88 1.36
C PRO A 16 -6.70 -8.46 0.49
N GLN A 17 -7.03 -9.05 -0.65
CA GLN A 17 -6.02 -9.60 -1.55
C GLN A 17 -5.10 -8.52 -2.12
N LYS A 18 -5.62 -7.32 -2.33
CA LYS A 18 -4.80 -6.19 -2.77
C LYS A 18 -3.83 -5.76 -1.70
N ILE A 19 -4.24 -5.84 -0.43
CA ILE A 19 -3.35 -5.56 0.70
C ILE A 19 -2.21 -6.56 0.73
N VAL A 20 -2.52 -7.85 0.59
CA VAL A 20 -1.49 -8.90 0.58
C VAL A 20 -0.50 -8.67 -0.57
N ALA A 21 -0.99 -8.34 -1.75
CA ALA A 21 -0.13 -8.07 -2.90
C ALA A 21 0.81 -6.89 -2.63
N ALA A 22 0.30 -5.82 -2.03
CA ALA A 22 1.10 -4.63 -1.72
C ALA A 22 2.17 -4.93 -0.68
N VAL A 23 1.80 -5.61 0.41
CA VAL A 23 2.76 -5.91 1.47
C VAL A 23 3.81 -6.93 1.01
N ASN A 24 3.44 -7.86 0.13
CA ASN A 24 4.40 -8.80 -0.43
C ASN A 24 5.49 -8.08 -1.23
N LYS A 25 5.13 -7.08 -2.00
CA LYS A 25 6.12 -6.29 -2.74
C LYS A 25 7.08 -5.59 -1.80
N SER A 26 6.58 -5.06 -0.70
CA SER A 26 7.41 -4.40 0.30
C SER A 26 8.35 -5.38 0.99
N ALA A 27 7.88 -6.59 1.27
CA ALA A 27 8.69 -7.64 1.88
C ALA A 27 9.78 -8.11 0.92
N GLU A 28 9.48 -8.25 -0.35
CA GLU A 28 10.44 -8.67 -1.37
C GLU A 28 11.63 -7.72 -1.43
N ARG A 29 11.41 -6.44 -1.24
CA ARG A 29 12.47 -5.43 -1.28
C ARG A 29 13.53 -5.64 -0.22
N ILE A 30 13.17 -6.29 0.89
CA ILE A 30 14.11 -6.61 1.96
C ILE A 30 14.33 -8.12 2.07
N LEU A 31 13.98 -8.86 1.02
CA LEU A 31 14.17 -10.30 0.92
C LEU A 31 13.45 -11.07 2.03
N TYR A 32 12.28 -10.58 2.43
CA TYR A 32 11.45 -11.21 3.44
C TYR A 32 10.25 -11.87 2.78
N THR A 33 9.90 -13.07 3.25
CA THR A 33 8.73 -13.81 2.76
C THR A 33 7.77 -14.03 3.92
N PHE A 34 6.52 -13.59 3.75
CA PHE A 34 5.49 -13.82 4.76
C PHE A 34 5.06 -15.28 4.79
N SER A 35 4.82 -15.79 5.99
CA SER A 35 4.13 -17.06 6.15
C SER A 35 2.63 -16.87 5.89
N ASP A 36 1.92 -17.97 5.69
CA ASP A 36 0.46 -17.91 5.51
C ASP A 36 -0.23 -17.32 6.74
N GLU A 37 0.26 -17.65 7.93
CA GLU A 37 -0.26 -17.12 9.18
C GLU A 37 -0.10 -15.60 9.26
N GLU A 38 1.05 -15.10 8.81
CA GLU A 38 1.30 -13.66 8.81
C GLU A 38 0.38 -12.94 7.82
N LYS A 39 0.18 -13.52 6.65
CA LYS A 39 -0.75 -12.98 5.66
C LYS A 39 -2.17 -12.92 6.20
N ASP A 40 -2.61 -13.99 6.85
CA ASP A 40 -3.93 -14.04 7.48
C ASP A 40 -4.06 -12.99 8.56
N PHE A 41 -3.02 -12.83 9.37
CA PHE A 41 -3.04 -11.81 10.42
C PHE A 41 -3.21 -10.42 9.84
N ILE A 42 -2.47 -10.10 8.79
CA ILE A 42 -2.55 -8.79 8.15
C ILE A 42 -3.95 -8.54 7.60
N CYS A 43 -4.51 -9.53 6.91
CA CYS A 43 -5.87 -9.42 6.36
C CYS A 43 -6.91 -9.21 7.45
N ARG A 44 -6.85 -9.99 8.52
CA ARG A 44 -7.80 -9.88 9.63
C ARG A 44 -7.65 -8.57 10.36
N PHE A 45 -6.41 -8.15 10.61
CA PHE A 45 -6.14 -6.89 11.28
C PHE A 45 -6.76 -5.72 10.49
N ALA A 46 -6.53 -5.69 9.18
CA ALA A 46 -7.06 -4.65 8.33
C ALA A 46 -8.60 -4.67 8.31
N GLN A 47 -9.18 -5.86 8.18
CA GLN A 47 -10.63 -6.01 8.15
C GLN A 47 -11.27 -5.57 9.47
N GLU A 48 -10.71 -6.01 10.60
CA GLU A 48 -11.24 -5.68 11.90
C GLU A 48 -11.14 -4.19 12.19
N HIS A 49 -10.03 -3.57 11.83
CA HIS A 49 -9.87 -2.13 12.01
C HIS A 49 -10.85 -1.35 11.15
N ALA A 50 -11.00 -1.75 9.90
CA ALA A 50 -11.95 -1.10 9.00
C ALA A 50 -13.37 -1.23 9.53
N ASP A 51 -13.74 -2.41 10.00
CA ASP A 51 -15.07 -2.66 10.57
C ASP A 51 -15.30 -1.84 11.84
N SER A 52 -14.25 -1.68 12.65
CA SER A 52 -14.37 -0.96 13.93
C SER A 52 -14.63 0.54 13.74
N LEU A 53 -14.31 1.08 12.56
CA LEU A 53 -14.57 2.49 12.27
C LEU A 53 -16.05 2.79 12.07
N GLY A 54 -16.85 1.77 11.81
CA GLY A 54 -18.29 1.93 11.61
C GLY A 54 -18.63 2.73 10.37
N LYS A 55 -17.74 2.81 9.42
CA LYS A 55 -17.91 3.57 8.18
C LYS A 55 -18.05 2.62 7.00
N ASN A 56 -18.72 3.09 5.96
CA ASN A 56 -18.80 2.36 4.69
C ASN A 56 -17.67 2.76 3.73
N GLU A 57 -16.95 3.81 4.05
CA GLU A 57 -15.89 4.34 3.22
C GLU A 57 -14.72 4.80 4.08
N ILE A 58 -13.50 4.52 3.63
CA ILE A 58 -12.29 5.04 4.27
C ILE A 58 -11.38 5.59 3.19
N GLU A 59 -10.60 6.60 3.54
CA GLU A 59 -9.63 7.17 2.62
C GLU A 59 -8.43 6.25 2.47
N ILE A 60 -7.78 6.29 1.31
CA ILE A 60 -6.62 5.45 1.03
C ILE A 60 -5.49 5.69 2.04
N GLN A 61 -5.32 6.93 2.50
CA GLN A 61 -4.31 7.25 3.50
C GLN A 61 -4.59 6.52 4.81
N GLU A 62 -5.84 6.47 5.22
CA GLU A 62 -6.24 5.74 6.42
C GLU A 62 -6.00 4.25 6.26
N MET A 63 -6.26 3.71 5.08
CA MET A 63 -5.97 2.31 4.78
C MET A 63 -4.47 2.02 4.90
N HIS A 64 -3.63 2.89 4.37
CA HIS A 64 -2.18 2.74 4.51
C HIS A 64 -1.75 2.72 5.98
N ASN A 65 -2.33 3.58 6.80
CA ASN A 65 -2.02 3.62 8.23
C ASN A 65 -2.40 2.31 8.93
N ILE A 66 -3.54 1.74 8.57
CA ILE A 66 -3.99 0.46 9.11
C ILE A 66 -3.01 -0.65 8.72
N VAL A 67 -2.62 -0.69 7.45
CA VAL A 67 -1.69 -1.70 6.94
C VAL A 67 -0.33 -1.57 7.62
N GLU A 68 0.19 -0.36 7.76
CA GLU A 68 1.44 -0.14 8.46
C GLU A 68 1.37 -0.63 9.90
N GLY A 69 0.25 -0.39 10.58
CA GLY A 69 0.03 -0.88 11.93
C GLY A 69 0.11 -2.39 12.03
N ALA A 70 -0.47 -3.09 11.06
CA ALA A 70 -0.39 -4.56 11.00
C ALA A 70 1.05 -5.02 10.79
N LEU A 71 1.76 -4.38 9.87
CA LEU A 71 3.14 -4.73 9.56
C LEU A 71 4.08 -4.47 10.73
N GLU A 72 3.85 -3.41 11.49
CA GLU A 72 4.65 -3.12 12.69
C GLU A 72 4.58 -4.29 13.69
N ARG A 73 3.44 -4.96 13.75
CA ARG A 73 3.27 -6.10 14.67
C ARG A 73 3.87 -7.38 14.13
N VAL A 74 3.92 -7.52 12.81
CA VAL A 74 4.48 -8.72 12.17
C VAL A 74 5.99 -8.58 12.04
N ASN A 75 6.44 -7.49 11.44
CA ASN A 75 7.86 -7.24 11.20
C ASN A 75 8.08 -5.74 10.93
N PRO A 76 8.64 -4.99 11.88
CA PRO A 76 8.85 -3.55 11.70
C PRO A 76 9.71 -3.18 10.50
N ALA A 77 10.63 -4.05 10.09
CA ALA A 77 11.45 -3.79 8.91
C ALA A 77 10.59 -3.77 7.65
N VAL A 78 9.59 -4.63 7.56
CA VAL A 78 8.66 -4.63 6.44
C VAL A 78 7.76 -3.39 6.49
N ALA A 79 7.35 -2.97 7.68
CA ALA A 79 6.55 -1.75 7.84
C ALA A 79 7.31 -0.55 7.30
N LYS A 80 8.61 -0.46 7.63
CA LYS A 80 9.45 0.60 7.12
C LYS A 80 9.58 0.53 5.60
N SER A 81 9.80 -0.66 5.06
CA SER A 81 9.90 -0.86 3.62
C SER A 81 8.61 -0.45 2.91
N TYR A 82 7.47 -0.78 3.49
CA TYR A 82 6.18 -0.40 2.94
C TYR A 82 6.03 1.12 2.87
N ARG A 83 6.38 1.80 3.95
CA ARG A 83 6.31 3.26 4.01
C ARG A 83 7.25 3.91 3.01
N ASP A 84 8.48 3.40 2.94
CA ASP A 84 9.48 3.92 2.02
C ASP A 84 9.05 3.68 0.57
N TYR A 85 8.51 2.51 0.26
CA TYR A 85 8.04 2.20 -1.09
C TYR A 85 6.90 3.14 -1.49
N ARG A 86 5.96 3.37 -0.59
CA ARG A 86 4.84 4.27 -0.87
C ARG A 86 5.33 5.69 -1.16
N ASN A 87 6.24 6.18 -0.34
CA ASN A 87 6.80 7.51 -0.51
C ASN A 87 7.67 7.60 -1.76
N TYR A 88 8.48 6.60 -1.99
CA TYR A 88 9.33 6.52 -3.16
C TYR A 88 8.50 6.50 -4.44
N LYS A 89 7.44 5.71 -4.47
CA LYS A 89 6.58 5.62 -5.64
C LYS A 89 5.95 6.96 -5.97
N LEU A 90 5.51 7.69 -4.96
CA LEU A 90 4.93 9.01 -5.15
C LEU A 90 5.97 9.98 -5.70
N ASP A 91 7.14 10.01 -5.10
CA ASP A 91 8.23 10.87 -5.55
C ASP A 91 8.69 10.50 -6.97
N PHE A 92 8.75 9.21 -7.24
CA PHE A 92 9.13 8.72 -8.56
C PHE A 92 8.14 9.17 -9.63
N ILE A 93 6.83 9.10 -9.34
CA ILE A 93 5.82 9.55 -10.28
C ILE A 93 5.98 11.03 -10.57
N HIS A 94 6.19 11.85 -9.55
CA HIS A 94 6.41 13.28 -9.73
C HIS A 94 7.65 13.56 -10.57
N MET A 95 8.72 12.86 -10.28
CA MET A 95 9.97 13.01 -11.03
C MET A 95 9.79 12.61 -12.49
N MET A 96 9.08 11.52 -12.74
CA MET A 96 8.84 11.04 -14.10
C MET A 96 7.97 11.99 -14.89
N ASP A 97 6.98 12.60 -14.25
CA ASP A 97 6.15 13.60 -14.90
C ASP A 97 7.00 14.76 -15.41
N ASP A 98 7.92 15.27 -14.59
CA ASP A 98 8.82 16.33 -14.98
C ASP A 98 9.72 15.91 -16.16
N VAL A 99 10.25 14.71 -16.08
CA VAL A 99 11.14 14.19 -17.11
C VAL A 99 10.40 14.03 -18.44
N TYR A 100 9.22 13.43 -18.40
CA TYR A 100 8.44 13.21 -19.62
C TYR A 100 8.01 14.52 -20.26
N THR A 101 7.74 15.53 -19.45
CA THR A 101 7.39 16.83 -19.98
C THR A 101 8.55 17.46 -20.74
N LYS A 102 9.79 17.18 -20.31
CA LYS A 102 11.00 17.78 -20.87
C LYS A 102 11.70 16.92 -21.90
N SER A 103 11.57 15.59 -21.83
CA SER A 103 12.34 14.63 -22.63
C SER A 103 11.56 13.37 -22.90
N GLN A 104 10.42 13.50 -23.57
CA GLN A 104 9.53 12.37 -23.80
C GLN A 104 10.14 11.22 -24.55
N ASP A 105 11.12 11.51 -25.40
CA ASP A 105 11.74 10.51 -26.26
C ASP A 105 13.02 9.93 -25.70
N ASP A 106 13.32 10.20 -24.46
CA ASP A 106 14.54 9.71 -23.84
C ASP A 106 14.51 8.20 -23.71
N PRO A 107 15.48 7.48 -24.36
CA PRO A 107 15.49 6.04 -24.34
C PRO A 107 15.74 5.42 -22.96
N LEU A 108 16.22 6.18 -22.02
CA LEU A 108 16.46 5.70 -20.65
C LEU A 108 15.18 5.23 -19.96
N TYR A 109 14.04 5.67 -20.45
CA TYR A 109 12.76 5.40 -19.82
C TYR A 109 11.94 4.32 -20.53
N ARG A 110 12.58 3.58 -21.37
CA ARG A 110 11.94 2.48 -22.09
C ARG A 110 12.15 1.15 -21.41
#